data_e14040412277820787429603f58969d2
#
_entry.id   e14040412277820787429603f58969d2
#
_cell.length_a   1.000
_cell.length_b   1.000
_cell.length_c   1.000
_cell.angle_alpha   90.00
_cell.angle_beta   90.00
_cell.angle_gamma   90.00
#
_symmetry.space_group_name_H-M   'P 1'
#
loop_
_entity.id
_entity.type
_entity.pdbx_description
1 polymer ?
#
loop_
_entity_poly.entity_id
_entity_poly.type
_entity_poly.pdbx_seq_one_letter_code
_entity_poly.pdbx_strand_id
1 'polypeptide(L)'
;MVSYTVLLQRLRAQLHINGHLVGVAAGSGMTGTYAMMGGADFLLALSSGRYRIMGRGSYAGYYCYGSSNDITMELGTRELLPILPDAPILFGLAASDPFIHLYEYLKEIKARGFSGVANFPTIALIDGQFRLALEEDGNVYEREVEALALAHHLGLFTVAFVTREEEAEAMLRAGVDVICVHLGLTKGGFMGAKKYISIAEAQQICDRIFSLCVRMRPEAIRMIYAGPANTPLDVDYLYRHTPAQGYIGGSTFDRIPAEQAILHTIRAFKNAGRSGVSETFATEAHAPDAVDFVKQYVHEHYGREIRLRDLAIVLHVSPSYLSTRFKQETGMSFTAFLLSYRMERARALLEEGRLSCKEVAARSGYLDYAQFSKMFRKYQGVSPRDIRSSEINTSRNP
;
A
#
# COMPACT_ATOMS: atom_id res chain seq x y z
N MET A 1 -17.06 -2.37 22.99
CA MET A 1 -15.78 -3.04 22.67
C MET A 1 -16.05 -4.43 22.13
N VAL A 2 -15.51 -4.76 20.97
CA VAL A 2 -15.52 -6.13 20.44
C VAL A 2 -14.45 -6.94 21.16
N SER A 3 -14.83 -8.06 21.78
CA SER A 3 -13.87 -8.90 22.52
C SER A 3 -12.92 -9.63 21.58
N TYR A 4 -11.75 -10.00 22.09
CA TYR A 4 -10.70 -10.76 21.35
C TYR A 4 -11.29 -11.98 20.60
N THR A 5 -12.02 -12.83 21.32
CA THR A 5 -12.59 -14.06 20.75
C THR A 5 -13.55 -13.78 19.60
N VAL A 6 -14.45 -12.80 19.80
CA VAL A 6 -15.43 -12.40 18.78
C VAL A 6 -14.75 -11.82 17.56
N LEU A 7 -13.74 -10.97 17.76
CA LEU A 7 -12.98 -10.38 16.65
C LEU A 7 -12.26 -11.48 15.84
N LEU A 8 -11.52 -12.36 16.51
CA LEU A 8 -10.78 -13.42 15.84
C LEU A 8 -11.72 -14.38 15.05
N GLN A 9 -12.88 -14.70 15.63
CA GLN A 9 -13.89 -15.50 14.93
C GLN A 9 -14.44 -14.80 13.69
N ARG A 10 -14.76 -13.50 13.79
CA ARG A 10 -15.22 -12.70 12.64
C ARG A 10 -14.17 -12.66 11.52
N LEU A 11 -12.91 -12.38 11.85
CA LEU A 11 -11.84 -12.33 10.85
C LEU A 11 -11.59 -13.68 10.17
N ARG A 12 -11.61 -14.78 10.93
CA ARG A 12 -11.50 -16.14 10.36
C ARG A 12 -12.68 -16.50 9.47
N ALA A 13 -13.91 -16.13 9.84
CA ALA A 13 -15.08 -16.31 9.01
C ALA A 13 -14.98 -15.52 7.70
N GLN A 14 -14.53 -14.26 7.75
CA GLN A 14 -14.28 -13.45 6.55
C GLN A 14 -13.23 -14.06 5.64
N LEU A 15 -12.12 -14.53 6.19
CA LEU A 15 -11.10 -15.24 5.40
C LEU A 15 -11.66 -16.47 4.69
N HIS A 16 -12.56 -17.20 5.35
CA HIS A 16 -13.18 -18.38 4.75
C HIS A 16 -14.17 -18.03 3.63
N ILE A 17 -14.94 -16.94 3.78
CA ILE A 17 -16.00 -16.55 2.84
C ILE A 17 -15.42 -15.71 1.69
N ASN A 18 -14.66 -14.68 1.99
CA ASN A 18 -14.20 -13.67 1.04
C ASN A 18 -12.72 -13.82 0.65
N GLY A 19 -11.96 -14.64 1.37
CA GLY A 19 -10.55 -14.92 1.11
C GLY A 19 -9.58 -13.84 1.64
N HIS A 20 -10.02 -12.59 1.85
CA HIS A 20 -9.14 -11.48 2.22
C HIS A 20 -9.80 -10.53 3.22
N LEU A 21 -8.96 -9.90 4.04
CA LEU A 21 -9.35 -8.90 5.02
C LEU A 21 -8.92 -7.49 4.61
N VAL A 22 -9.69 -6.49 5.03
CA VAL A 22 -9.36 -5.08 4.84
C VAL A 22 -9.34 -4.36 6.19
N GLY A 23 -8.17 -3.85 6.59
CA GLY A 23 -8.02 -2.95 7.72
C GLY A 23 -7.83 -1.51 7.27
N VAL A 24 -8.33 -0.55 8.03
CA VAL A 24 -8.21 0.88 7.70
C VAL A 24 -7.58 1.67 8.84
N ALA A 25 -6.44 2.31 8.56
CA ALA A 25 -5.81 3.26 9.47
C ALA A 25 -6.49 4.62 9.32
N ALA A 26 -7.55 4.82 10.10
CA ALA A 26 -8.39 6.02 10.06
C ALA A 26 -7.74 7.21 10.77
N GLY A 27 -7.86 8.39 10.18
CA GLY A 27 -7.39 9.66 10.76
C GLY A 27 -8.51 10.52 11.35
N SER A 28 -9.77 10.13 11.15
CA SER A 28 -10.95 10.84 11.64
C SER A 28 -12.13 9.90 11.83
N GLY A 29 -13.13 10.34 12.59
CA GLY A 29 -14.39 9.65 12.73
C GLY A 29 -15.12 9.46 11.40
N MET A 30 -15.05 10.44 10.49
CA MET A 30 -15.62 10.36 9.15
C MET A 30 -14.99 9.20 8.35
N THR A 31 -13.68 9.13 8.30
CA THR A 31 -12.98 8.02 7.62
C THR A 31 -13.36 6.67 8.21
N GLY A 32 -13.39 6.57 9.55
CA GLY A 32 -13.80 5.34 10.24
C GLY A 32 -15.21 4.90 9.86
N THR A 33 -16.17 5.82 9.87
CA THR A 33 -17.58 5.55 9.52
C THR A 33 -17.71 4.99 8.12
N TYR A 34 -17.16 5.68 7.13
CA TYR A 34 -17.30 5.25 5.75
C TYR A 34 -16.45 4.00 5.42
N ALA A 35 -15.33 3.79 6.10
CA ALA A 35 -14.58 2.54 6.00
C ALA A 35 -15.41 1.34 6.47
N MET A 36 -16.06 1.44 7.64
CA MET A 36 -16.93 0.37 8.15
C MET A 36 -18.16 0.15 7.28
N MET A 37 -18.78 1.20 6.78
CA MET A 37 -19.90 1.10 5.80
C MET A 37 -19.43 0.46 4.48
N GLY A 38 -18.18 0.68 4.09
CA GLY A 38 -17.56 0.06 2.92
C GLY A 38 -17.12 -1.39 3.10
N GLY A 39 -17.31 -1.97 4.30
CA GLY A 39 -17.01 -3.37 4.60
C GLY A 39 -15.60 -3.61 5.16
N ALA A 40 -14.95 -2.61 5.73
CA ALA A 40 -13.70 -2.83 6.46
C ALA A 40 -13.90 -3.78 7.66
N ASP A 41 -12.95 -4.67 7.89
CA ASP A 41 -13.04 -5.68 8.95
C ASP A 41 -12.64 -5.14 10.31
N PHE A 42 -11.74 -4.15 10.34
CA PHE A 42 -11.30 -3.45 11.55
C PHE A 42 -10.66 -2.09 11.23
N LEU A 43 -10.58 -1.24 12.24
CA LEU A 43 -9.94 0.06 12.16
C LEU A 43 -8.69 0.10 13.04
N LEU A 44 -7.70 0.90 12.62
CA LEU A 44 -6.56 1.29 13.45
C LEU A 44 -6.61 2.79 13.69
N ALA A 45 -6.66 3.19 14.95
CA ALA A 45 -6.39 4.56 15.37
C ALA A 45 -4.87 4.75 15.43
N LEU A 46 -4.30 5.50 14.49
CA LEU A 46 -2.86 5.76 14.41
C LEU A 46 -2.62 7.27 14.44
N SER A 47 -1.59 7.73 15.14
CA SER A 47 -1.15 9.14 15.11
C SER A 47 -0.86 9.63 13.70
N SER A 48 -0.28 8.78 12.83
CA SER A 48 -0.07 9.08 11.40
C SER A 48 -1.37 9.38 10.66
N GLY A 49 -2.48 8.74 11.03
CA GLY A 49 -3.81 9.03 10.49
C GLY A 49 -4.21 10.47 10.78
N ARG A 50 -4.09 10.88 12.04
CA ARG A 50 -4.39 12.25 12.46
C ARG A 50 -3.55 13.28 11.72
N TYR A 51 -2.24 13.05 11.61
CA TYR A 51 -1.36 13.97 10.88
C TYR A 51 -1.71 14.06 9.38
N ARG A 52 -2.17 12.99 8.75
CA ARG A 52 -2.63 13.04 7.36
C ARG A 52 -3.83 13.96 7.17
N ILE A 53 -4.80 13.90 8.07
CA ILE A 53 -5.98 14.80 8.06
C ILE A 53 -5.57 16.26 8.30
N MET A 54 -4.55 16.49 9.11
CA MET A 54 -3.97 17.81 9.31
C MET A 54 -3.12 18.31 8.11
N GLY A 55 -3.09 17.57 7.00
CA GLY A 55 -2.29 17.93 5.81
C GLY A 55 -0.78 17.72 5.99
N ARG A 56 -0.37 16.78 6.86
CA ARG A 56 1.03 16.41 7.07
C ARG A 56 1.32 15.01 6.52
N GLY A 57 2.60 14.71 6.30
CA GLY A 57 3.03 13.35 5.93
C GLY A 57 2.87 12.38 7.10
N SER A 58 2.71 11.09 6.80
CA SER A 58 2.59 10.02 7.81
C SER A 58 3.79 9.95 8.77
N TYR A 59 4.96 10.39 8.34
CA TYR A 59 6.16 10.46 9.20
C TYR A 59 6.10 11.51 10.30
N ALA A 60 5.12 12.41 10.28
CA ALA A 60 4.93 13.36 11.37
C ALA A 60 4.76 12.67 12.74
N GLY A 61 4.28 11.42 12.76
CA GLY A 61 4.20 10.60 13.97
C GLY A 61 5.54 10.18 14.58
N TYR A 62 6.66 10.42 13.87
CA TYR A 62 8.02 10.12 14.33
C TYR A 62 8.79 11.36 14.79
N TYR A 63 8.17 12.54 14.71
CA TYR A 63 8.76 13.81 15.16
C TYR A 63 8.08 14.32 16.41
N CYS A 64 8.75 15.26 17.08
CA CYS A 64 8.29 15.90 18.34
C CYS A 64 7.10 16.87 18.14
N TYR A 65 6.10 16.50 17.36
CA TYR A 65 4.88 17.31 17.20
C TYR A 65 3.82 17.07 18.28
N GLY A 66 4.05 16.06 19.12
CA GLY A 66 3.17 15.66 20.22
C GLY A 66 3.37 14.20 20.58
N SER A 67 2.78 13.76 21.71
CA SER A 67 2.76 12.35 22.08
C SER A 67 1.89 11.56 21.10
N SER A 68 2.49 10.53 20.50
CA SER A 68 1.75 9.63 19.60
C SER A 68 0.62 8.91 20.33
N ASN A 69 0.85 8.50 21.58
CA ASN A 69 -0.13 7.82 22.41
C ASN A 69 -1.31 8.72 22.76
N ASP A 70 -1.07 9.99 23.14
CA ASP A 70 -2.15 10.93 23.46
C ASP A 70 -3.00 11.25 22.24
N ILE A 71 -2.38 11.50 21.09
CA ILE A 71 -3.08 11.76 19.83
C ILE A 71 -3.95 10.56 19.44
N THR A 72 -3.42 9.35 19.57
CA THR A 72 -4.18 8.12 19.28
C THR A 72 -5.31 7.90 20.26
N MET A 73 -5.07 8.16 21.56
CA MET A 73 -6.10 8.06 22.60
C MET A 73 -7.24 9.06 22.36
N GLU A 74 -6.91 10.31 22.03
CA GLU A 74 -7.89 11.33 21.70
C GLU A 74 -8.72 10.97 20.48
N LEU A 75 -8.08 10.57 19.38
CA LEU A 75 -8.74 10.12 18.14
C LEU A 75 -9.70 8.95 18.44
N GLY A 76 -9.24 7.96 19.17
CA GLY A 76 -10.05 6.79 19.51
C GLY A 76 -11.24 7.12 20.40
N THR A 77 -10.99 7.80 21.52
CA THR A 77 -12.02 8.02 22.56
C THR A 77 -13.01 9.14 22.23
N ARG A 78 -12.60 10.15 21.46
CA ARG A 78 -13.48 11.27 21.11
C ARG A 78 -14.16 11.12 19.75
N GLU A 79 -13.55 10.39 18.80
CA GLU A 79 -14.09 10.31 17.45
C GLU A 79 -14.56 8.89 17.08
N LEU A 80 -13.70 7.85 17.22
CA LEU A 80 -14.02 6.54 16.66
C LEU A 80 -14.93 5.69 17.54
N LEU A 81 -14.57 5.48 18.80
CA LEU A 81 -15.33 4.62 19.74
C LEU A 81 -16.76 5.09 19.98
N PRO A 82 -17.04 6.42 20.14
CA PRO A 82 -18.41 6.88 20.39
C PRO A 82 -19.36 6.69 19.21
N ILE A 83 -18.86 6.81 17.97
CA ILE A 83 -19.69 6.71 16.76
C ILE A 83 -19.74 5.31 16.15
N LEU A 84 -18.82 4.43 16.55
CA LEU A 84 -18.65 3.08 16.02
C LEU A 84 -18.53 2.04 17.15
N PRO A 85 -19.53 1.91 18.03
CA PRO A 85 -19.45 1.08 19.23
C PRO A 85 -19.27 -0.42 18.95
N ASP A 86 -19.70 -0.89 17.77
CA ASP A 86 -19.65 -2.29 17.34
C ASP A 86 -18.48 -2.60 16.38
N ALA A 87 -17.67 -1.59 16.04
CA ALA A 87 -16.48 -1.77 15.19
C ALA A 87 -15.27 -2.20 16.03
N PRO A 88 -14.45 -3.14 15.53
CA PRO A 88 -13.16 -3.42 16.14
C PRO A 88 -12.20 -2.26 15.87
N ILE A 89 -11.79 -1.54 16.90
CA ILE A 89 -10.84 -0.44 16.82
C ILE A 89 -9.57 -0.80 17.57
N LEU A 90 -8.42 -0.75 16.88
CA LEU A 90 -7.11 -1.08 17.43
C LEU A 90 -6.32 0.20 17.68
N PHE A 91 -5.57 0.23 18.77
CA PHE A 91 -4.77 1.35 19.21
C PHE A 91 -3.33 1.25 18.65
N GLY A 92 -2.84 2.29 17.98
CA GLY A 92 -1.43 2.40 17.60
C GLY A 92 -0.59 2.82 18.79
N LEU A 93 0.16 1.89 19.35
CA LEU A 93 0.93 2.04 20.57
C LEU A 93 2.40 2.41 20.29
N ALA A 94 2.83 3.58 20.74
CA ALA A 94 4.24 3.93 20.85
C ALA A 94 4.82 3.28 22.12
N ALA A 95 5.34 2.07 22.00
CA ALA A 95 5.80 1.27 23.14
C ALA A 95 7.03 1.87 23.86
N SER A 96 7.82 2.66 23.16
CA SER A 96 9.02 3.34 23.70
C SER A 96 8.73 4.70 24.33
N ASP A 97 7.47 5.10 24.47
CA ASP A 97 7.09 6.34 25.13
C ASP A 97 7.56 6.32 26.59
N PRO A 98 8.43 7.23 27.05
CA PRO A 98 8.98 7.23 28.41
C PRO A 98 7.96 7.64 29.47
N PHE A 99 6.80 8.17 29.08
CA PHE A 99 5.77 8.67 30.00
C PHE A 99 4.69 7.64 30.33
N ILE A 100 4.79 6.42 29.78
CA ILE A 100 3.84 5.35 30.07
C ILE A 100 4.46 4.22 30.89
N HIS A 101 3.68 3.67 31.80
CA HIS A 101 3.94 2.36 32.38
C HIS A 101 3.21 1.31 31.55
N LEU A 102 3.93 0.61 30.69
CA LEU A 102 3.42 -0.20 29.58
C LEU A 102 2.25 -1.10 29.98
N TYR A 103 2.38 -1.90 31.05
CA TYR A 103 1.34 -2.82 31.49
C TYR A 103 0.05 -2.09 31.91
N GLU A 104 0.17 -1.03 32.70
CA GLU A 104 -0.98 -0.24 33.15
C GLU A 104 -1.62 0.53 31.99
N TYR A 105 -0.83 1.03 31.07
CA TYR A 105 -1.33 1.71 29.89
C TYR A 105 -2.10 0.78 28.94
N LEU A 106 -1.64 -0.47 28.77
CA LEU A 106 -2.39 -1.49 28.03
C LEU A 106 -3.74 -1.83 28.69
N LYS A 107 -3.80 -1.87 30.01
CA LYS A 107 -5.06 -2.01 30.75
C LYS A 107 -5.99 -0.81 30.54
N GLU A 108 -5.45 0.40 30.52
CA GLU A 108 -6.21 1.61 30.22
C GLU A 108 -6.76 1.55 28.79
N ILE A 109 -5.93 1.23 27.78
CA ILE A 109 -6.37 1.06 26.38
C ILE A 109 -7.56 0.10 26.32
N LYS A 110 -7.47 -1.04 26.98
CA LYS A 110 -8.56 -2.01 27.05
C LYS A 110 -9.81 -1.45 27.74
N ALA A 111 -9.64 -0.77 28.87
CA ALA A 111 -10.74 -0.17 29.63
C ALA A 111 -11.46 0.96 28.87
N ARG A 112 -10.74 1.69 28.02
CA ARG A 112 -11.30 2.71 27.12
C ARG A 112 -12.14 2.12 25.98
N GLY A 113 -12.07 0.82 25.71
CA GLY A 113 -12.91 0.15 24.72
C GLY A 113 -12.22 -0.23 23.41
N PHE A 114 -10.90 -0.09 23.31
CA PHE A 114 -10.16 -0.61 22.16
C PHE A 114 -10.14 -2.14 22.15
N SER A 115 -10.29 -2.73 20.98
CA SER A 115 -10.33 -4.18 20.78
C SER A 115 -8.93 -4.82 20.67
N GLY A 116 -7.92 -4.01 20.43
CA GLY A 116 -6.56 -4.49 20.24
C GLY A 116 -5.54 -3.36 20.11
N VAL A 117 -4.31 -3.73 19.80
CA VAL A 117 -3.18 -2.81 19.63
C VAL A 117 -2.33 -3.18 18.42
N ALA A 118 -1.62 -2.19 17.87
CA ALA A 118 -0.56 -2.36 16.88
C ALA A 118 0.68 -1.58 17.33
N ASN A 119 1.88 -2.04 16.98
CA ASN A 119 3.14 -1.35 17.25
C ASN A 119 3.32 -0.18 16.27
N PHE A 120 2.69 0.96 16.56
CA PHE A 120 2.83 2.15 15.73
C PHE A 120 2.86 3.44 16.58
N PRO A 121 3.81 4.35 16.37
CA PRO A 121 4.94 4.28 15.42
C PRO A 121 5.91 3.15 15.76
N THR A 122 6.52 2.53 14.72
CA THR A 122 7.46 1.43 14.88
C THR A 122 8.87 1.83 14.44
N ILE A 123 9.89 1.44 15.23
CA ILE A 123 11.28 1.65 14.88
C ILE A 123 11.70 0.83 13.64
N ALA A 124 10.93 -0.19 13.25
CA ALA A 124 11.17 -0.98 12.03
C ALA A 124 11.24 -0.14 10.74
N LEU A 125 10.62 1.04 10.72
CA LEU A 125 10.63 1.98 9.59
C LEU A 125 11.79 2.97 9.61
N ILE A 126 12.64 2.93 10.62
CA ILE A 126 13.80 3.82 10.78
C ILE A 126 15.05 3.04 10.43
N ASP A 127 15.97 3.65 9.71
CA ASP A 127 17.22 3.05 9.26
C ASP A 127 18.43 3.96 9.50
N GLY A 128 19.63 3.49 9.14
CA GLY A 128 20.89 4.23 9.16
C GLY A 128 21.29 4.73 10.55
N GLN A 129 22.05 5.82 10.60
CA GLN A 129 22.59 6.39 11.84
C GLN A 129 21.49 6.80 12.83
N PHE A 130 20.33 7.24 12.34
CA PHE A 130 19.23 7.61 13.22
C PHE A 130 18.66 6.40 13.96
N ARG A 131 18.57 5.24 13.30
CA ARG A 131 18.17 3.98 13.94
C ARG A 131 19.13 3.60 15.05
N LEU A 132 20.44 3.62 14.77
CA LEU A 132 21.46 3.28 15.76
C LEU A 132 21.40 4.18 16.99
N ALA A 133 21.27 5.49 16.80
CA ALA A 133 21.16 6.45 17.90
C ALA A 133 19.91 6.18 18.78
N LEU A 134 18.78 5.85 18.17
CA LEU A 134 17.57 5.51 18.92
C LEU A 134 17.72 4.19 19.69
N GLU A 135 18.38 3.21 19.13
CA GLU A 135 18.66 1.93 19.81
C GLU A 135 19.62 2.12 20.99
N GLU A 136 20.64 2.98 20.87
CA GLU A 136 21.51 3.36 21.98
C GLU A 136 20.76 4.05 23.13
N ASP A 137 19.70 4.80 22.81
CA ASP A 137 18.80 5.46 23.77
C ASP A 137 17.69 4.51 24.30
N GLY A 138 17.74 3.23 23.98
CA GLY A 138 16.82 2.21 24.45
C GLY A 138 15.51 2.10 23.67
N ASN A 139 15.38 2.80 22.54
CA ASN A 139 14.26 2.62 21.61
C ASN A 139 14.57 1.45 20.68
N VAL A 140 14.33 0.23 21.16
CA VAL A 140 14.63 -1.03 20.46
C VAL A 140 13.32 -1.73 20.06
N TYR A 141 13.41 -2.55 19.02
CA TYR A 141 12.24 -3.29 18.53
C TYR A 141 11.72 -4.31 19.55
N GLU A 142 12.56 -4.82 20.41
CA GLU A 142 12.23 -5.74 21.50
C GLU A 142 11.18 -5.15 22.47
N ARG A 143 11.16 -3.84 22.68
CA ARG A 143 10.11 -3.17 23.45
C ARG A 143 8.73 -3.26 22.78
N GLU A 144 8.70 -3.19 21.47
CA GLU A 144 7.46 -3.38 20.70
C GLU A 144 6.99 -4.84 20.79
N VAL A 145 7.93 -5.80 20.74
CA VAL A 145 7.65 -7.23 20.92
C VAL A 145 7.07 -7.50 22.32
N GLU A 146 7.69 -6.95 23.37
CA GLU A 146 7.21 -7.06 24.75
C GLU A 146 5.79 -6.47 24.88
N ALA A 147 5.57 -5.30 24.30
CA ALA A 147 4.26 -4.62 24.33
C ALA A 147 3.15 -5.45 23.70
N LEU A 148 3.41 -6.06 22.53
CA LEU A 148 2.40 -6.90 21.87
C LEU A 148 2.22 -8.24 22.58
N ALA A 149 3.27 -8.83 23.18
CA ALA A 149 3.15 -10.02 24.03
C ALA A 149 2.25 -9.75 25.26
N LEU A 150 2.48 -8.65 25.96
CA LEU A 150 1.66 -8.23 27.10
C LEU A 150 0.22 -7.94 26.69
N ALA A 151 0.02 -7.27 25.57
CA ALA A 151 -1.30 -6.98 25.01
C ALA A 151 -2.08 -8.26 24.69
N HIS A 152 -1.43 -9.22 24.06
CA HIS A 152 -2.01 -10.54 23.77
C HIS A 152 -2.39 -11.26 25.07
N HIS A 153 -1.50 -11.26 26.08
CA HIS A 153 -1.79 -11.83 27.40
C HIS A 153 -3.00 -11.17 28.08
N LEU A 154 -3.16 -9.88 27.91
CA LEU A 154 -4.34 -9.14 28.40
C LEU A 154 -5.61 -9.38 27.59
N GLY A 155 -5.58 -10.20 26.54
CA GLY A 155 -6.71 -10.49 25.66
C GLY A 155 -7.07 -9.31 24.73
N LEU A 156 -6.09 -8.52 24.32
CA LEU A 156 -6.19 -7.54 23.24
C LEU A 156 -5.72 -8.20 21.94
N PHE A 157 -6.42 -7.91 20.83
CA PHE A 157 -6.01 -8.36 19.50
C PHE A 157 -4.75 -7.61 19.05
N THR A 158 -3.81 -8.31 18.41
CA THR A 158 -2.48 -7.77 18.15
C THR A 158 -2.14 -7.76 16.66
N VAL A 159 -1.69 -6.61 16.17
CA VAL A 159 -1.16 -6.43 14.80
C VAL A 159 0.29 -5.95 14.88
N ALA A 160 1.20 -6.77 14.39
CA ALA A 160 2.63 -6.44 14.34
C ALA A 160 3.02 -5.92 12.97
N PHE A 161 3.44 -4.66 12.88
CA PHE A 161 4.14 -4.12 11.72
C PHE A 161 5.59 -4.58 11.73
N VAL A 162 5.99 -5.19 10.62
CA VAL A 162 7.34 -5.73 10.40
C VAL A 162 7.87 -5.32 9.04
N THR A 163 9.18 -5.19 8.91
CA THR A 163 9.85 -4.90 7.63
C THR A 163 10.85 -5.99 7.23
N ARG A 164 11.24 -6.85 8.19
CA ARG A 164 12.26 -7.89 8.04
C ARG A 164 11.83 -9.20 8.69
N GLU A 165 12.51 -10.27 8.32
CA GLU A 165 12.23 -11.62 8.80
C GLU A 165 12.50 -11.77 10.30
N GLU A 166 13.56 -11.16 10.83
CA GLU A 166 13.92 -11.21 12.25
C GLU A 166 12.83 -10.56 13.12
N GLU A 167 12.27 -9.45 12.67
CA GLU A 167 11.15 -8.76 13.33
C GLU A 167 9.89 -9.65 13.35
N ALA A 168 9.59 -10.28 12.21
CA ALA A 168 8.47 -11.20 12.12
C ALA A 168 8.64 -12.43 13.01
N GLU A 169 9.83 -13.00 13.05
CA GLU A 169 10.15 -14.14 13.92
C GLU A 169 9.95 -13.81 15.40
N ALA A 170 10.45 -12.66 15.86
CA ALA A 170 10.28 -12.20 17.22
C ALA A 170 8.81 -12.02 17.60
N MET A 171 8.02 -11.40 16.71
CA MET A 171 6.57 -11.19 16.90
C MET A 171 5.78 -12.50 16.88
N LEU A 172 6.14 -13.45 16.00
CA LEU A 172 5.50 -14.78 15.98
C LEU A 172 5.75 -15.55 17.27
N ARG A 173 6.98 -15.50 17.81
CA ARG A 173 7.32 -16.09 19.12
C ARG A 173 6.56 -15.43 20.27
N ALA A 174 6.30 -14.12 20.18
CA ALA A 174 5.51 -13.38 21.14
C ALA A 174 3.99 -13.69 21.08
N GLY A 175 3.56 -14.43 20.08
CA GLY A 175 2.18 -14.88 19.98
C GLY A 175 1.22 -13.89 19.33
N VAL A 176 1.68 -12.93 18.51
CA VAL A 176 0.82 -11.94 17.85
C VAL A 176 -0.16 -12.58 16.87
N ASP A 177 -1.33 -11.96 16.70
CA ASP A 177 -2.40 -12.49 15.85
C ASP A 177 -2.20 -12.20 14.37
N VAL A 178 -1.61 -11.04 14.06
CA VAL A 178 -1.38 -10.58 12.68
C VAL A 178 0.06 -10.16 12.48
N ILE A 179 0.70 -10.72 11.46
CA ILE A 179 1.95 -10.17 10.91
C ILE A 179 1.57 -9.29 9.71
N CYS A 180 1.86 -8.02 9.81
CA CYS A 180 1.61 -7.04 8.76
C CYS A 180 2.92 -6.50 8.18
N VAL A 181 3.25 -6.91 6.96
CA VAL A 181 4.45 -6.43 6.26
C VAL A 181 4.25 -4.98 5.85
N HIS A 182 5.03 -4.08 6.44
CA HIS A 182 5.01 -2.66 6.15
C HIS A 182 5.98 -2.32 5.00
N LEU A 183 5.45 -1.99 3.84
CA LEU A 183 6.21 -1.77 2.61
C LEU A 183 6.71 -0.32 2.43
N GLY A 184 6.74 0.45 3.50
CA GLY A 184 7.14 1.86 3.47
C GLY A 184 5.96 2.81 3.32
N LEU A 185 6.23 4.08 2.99
CA LEU A 185 5.18 5.09 2.79
C LEU A 185 4.38 4.83 1.52
N THR A 186 3.08 5.09 1.59
CA THR A 186 2.17 4.97 0.44
C THR A 186 2.54 5.94 -0.68
N LYS A 187 2.74 5.43 -1.89
CA LYS A 187 2.89 6.23 -3.11
C LYS A 187 1.56 6.92 -3.49
N GLY A 188 1.62 7.97 -4.30
CA GLY A 188 0.45 8.62 -4.89
C GLY A 188 -0.19 9.72 -4.05
N GLY A 189 -1.03 10.52 -4.70
CA GLY A 189 -1.54 11.77 -4.17
C GLY A 189 -0.46 12.87 -4.11
N PHE A 190 -0.84 14.08 -3.67
CA PHE A 190 0.10 15.22 -3.63
C PHE A 190 1.21 15.06 -2.59
N MET A 191 0.91 14.38 -1.48
CA MET A 191 1.84 14.17 -0.36
C MET A 191 2.36 12.74 -0.24
N GLY A 192 2.18 11.92 -1.27
CA GLY A 192 2.65 10.53 -1.30
C GLY A 192 4.17 10.41 -1.41
N ALA A 193 4.67 9.23 -1.11
CA ALA A 193 6.09 8.90 -1.23
C ALA A 193 6.60 9.14 -2.65
N LYS A 194 7.75 9.80 -2.76
CA LYS A 194 8.47 9.98 -4.02
C LYS A 194 9.48 8.86 -4.27
N LYS A 195 9.96 8.24 -3.19
CA LYS A 195 10.84 7.07 -3.24
C LYS A 195 10.08 5.91 -2.59
N TYR A 196 9.90 4.83 -3.32
CA TYR A 196 9.24 3.61 -2.89
C TYR A 196 9.82 2.41 -3.66
N ILE A 197 9.69 1.23 -3.08
CA ILE A 197 10.12 -0.01 -3.72
C ILE A 197 9.17 -0.41 -4.85
N SER A 198 9.64 -1.21 -5.80
CA SER A 198 8.79 -1.76 -6.85
C SER A 198 7.80 -2.80 -6.28
N ILE A 199 6.72 -3.07 -7.01
CA ILE A 199 5.76 -4.11 -6.59
C ILE A 199 6.40 -5.52 -6.62
N ALA A 200 7.40 -5.74 -7.48
CA ALA A 200 8.15 -6.99 -7.53
C ALA A 200 9.06 -7.18 -6.31
N GLU A 201 9.72 -6.11 -5.83
CA GLU A 201 10.47 -6.14 -4.59
C GLU A 201 9.54 -6.34 -3.38
N ALA A 202 8.38 -5.66 -3.37
CA ALA A 202 7.35 -5.85 -2.36
C ALA A 202 6.89 -7.31 -2.29
N GLN A 203 6.66 -7.97 -3.44
CA GLN A 203 6.34 -9.38 -3.51
C GLN A 203 7.43 -10.23 -2.86
N GLN A 204 8.71 -10.02 -3.20
CA GLN A 204 9.82 -10.80 -2.65
C GLN A 204 9.94 -10.67 -1.13
N ILE A 205 9.74 -9.45 -0.59
CA ILE A 205 9.74 -9.22 0.86
C ILE A 205 8.57 -9.98 1.51
N CYS A 206 7.36 -9.85 0.95
CA CYS A 206 6.18 -10.53 1.45
C CYS A 206 6.34 -12.06 1.40
N ASP A 207 6.88 -12.62 0.31
CA ASP A 207 7.09 -14.06 0.18
C ASP A 207 8.02 -14.61 1.25
N ARG A 208 9.14 -13.94 1.54
CA ARG A 208 10.08 -14.39 2.58
C ARG A 208 9.43 -14.37 3.96
N ILE A 209 8.84 -13.22 4.35
CA ILE A 209 8.23 -13.05 5.66
C ILE A 209 7.02 -13.98 5.84
N PHE A 210 6.14 -14.09 4.84
CA PHE A 210 4.94 -14.93 4.97
C PHE A 210 5.26 -16.42 4.91
N SER A 211 6.31 -16.83 4.19
CA SER A 211 6.80 -18.20 4.25
C SER A 211 7.31 -18.57 5.64
N LEU A 212 7.95 -17.62 6.34
CA LEU A 212 8.32 -17.78 7.75
C LEU A 212 7.06 -17.94 8.63
N CYS A 213 6.05 -17.08 8.44
CA CYS A 213 4.79 -17.17 9.19
C CYS A 213 4.12 -18.54 9.02
N VAL A 214 4.03 -19.05 7.79
CA VAL A 214 3.42 -20.36 7.50
C VAL A 214 4.18 -21.50 8.19
N ARG A 215 5.50 -21.42 8.29
CA ARG A 215 6.31 -22.45 8.97
C ARG A 215 6.20 -22.39 10.49
N MET A 216 6.19 -21.19 11.08
CA MET A 216 6.25 -21.00 12.53
C MET A 216 4.88 -20.99 13.20
N ARG A 217 3.94 -20.25 12.60
CA ARG A 217 2.57 -20.08 13.11
C ARG A 217 1.58 -19.91 11.96
N PRO A 218 1.15 -21.02 11.33
CA PRO A 218 0.24 -20.98 10.17
C PRO A 218 -1.11 -20.28 10.46
N GLU A 219 -1.53 -20.26 11.74
CA GLU A 219 -2.74 -19.57 12.19
C GLU A 219 -2.61 -18.04 12.30
N ALA A 220 -1.39 -17.48 12.28
CA ALA A 220 -1.18 -16.05 12.25
C ALA A 220 -1.63 -15.46 10.91
N ILE A 221 -2.44 -14.41 10.99
CA ILE A 221 -2.97 -13.73 9.80
C ILE A 221 -1.85 -12.91 9.16
N ARG A 222 -1.74 -12.98 7.84
CA ARG A 222 -0.70 -12.32 7.04
C ARG A 222 -1.28 -11.16 6.26
N MET A 223 -0.90 -9.93 6.60
CA MET A 223 -1.40 -8.73 5.96
C MET A 223 -0.28 -7.87 5.38
N ILE A 224 -0.64 -6.98 4.48
CA ILE A 224 0.27 -6.06 3.80
C ILE A 224 -0.16 -4.63 4.12
N TYR A 225 0.78 -3.71 4.32
CA TYR A 225 0.51 -2.29 4.55
C TYR A 225 1.29 -1.39 3.60
N ALA A 226 0.58 -0.50 2.90
CA ALA A 226 1.12 0.68 2.21
C ALA A 226 2.18 0.42 1.11
N GLY A 227 3.17 1.29 1.01
CA GLY A 227 4.25 1.23 0.01
C GLY A 227 3.74 1.39 -1.43
N PRO A 228 4.21 0.52 -2.34
CA PRO A 228 3.79 0.53 -3.74
C PRO A 228 2.36 0.00 -3.96
N ALA A 229 1.81 -0.76 -3.00
CA ALA A 229 0.48 -1.35 -3.10
C ALA A 229 -0.57 -0.33 -2.63
N ASN A 230 -1.06 0.51 -3.53
CA ASN A 230 -2.06 1.54 -3.22
C ASN A 230 -3.28 1.55 -4.13
N THR A 231 -3.38 0.59 -5.04
CA THR A 231 -4.55 0.36 -5.87
C THR A 231 -5.07 -1.06 -5.70
N PRO A 232 -6.36 -1.34 -5.98
CA PRO A 232 -6.89 -2.70 -5.96
C PRO A 232 -6.10 -3.68 -6.86
N LEU A 233 -5.55 -3.20 -7.98
CA LEU A 233 -4.75 -4.03 -8.90
C LEU A 233 -3.39 -4.41 -8.30
N ASP A 234 -2.72 -3.48 -7.61
CA ASP A 234 -1.46 -3.77 -6.91
C ASP A 234 -1.68 -4.80 -5.81
N VAL A 235 -2.78 -4.64 -5.05
CA VAL A 235 -3.15 -5.54 -3.95
C VAL A 235 -3.54 -6.93 -4.49
N ASP A 236 -4.37 -7.00 -5.55
CA ASP A 236 -4.73 -8.24 -6.23
C ASP A 236 -3.50 -8.99 -6.75
N TYR A 237 -2.52 -8.26 -7.29
CA TYR A 237 -1.25 -8.87 -7.70
C TYR A 237 -0.53 -9.53 -6.52
N LEU A 238 -0.41 -8.85 -5.38
CA LEU A 238 0.25 -9.40 -4.19
C LEU A 238 -0.54 -10.61 -3.63
N TYR A 239 -1.87 -10.56 -3.64
CA TYR A 239 -2.70 -11.70 -3.22
C TYR A 239 -2.50 -12.94 -4.09
N ARG A 240 -2.31 -12.78 -5.40
CA ARG A 240 -2.07 -13.90 -6.32
C ARG A 240 -0.66 -14.48 -6.24
N HIS A 241 0.31 -13.69 -5.79
CA HIS A 241 1.72 -14.07 -5.84
C HIS A 241 2.36 -14.24 -4.46
N THR A 242 1.61 -14.08 -3.39
CA THR A 242 2.08 -14.25 -2.01
C THR A 242 0.99 -14.90 -1.16
N PRO A 243 1.32 -15.52 -0.02
CA PRO A 243 0.32 -16.04 0.90
C PRO A 243 -0.37 -14.96 1.75
N ALA A 244 -0.48 -13.73 1.25
CA ALA A 244 -1.17 -12.63 1.95
C ALA A 244 -2.67 -12.93 2.09
N GLN A 245 -3.23 -12.57 3.23
CA GLN A 245 -4.63 -12.76 3.59
C GLN A 245 -5.38 -11.45 3.80
N GLY A 246 -4.72 -10.32 3.63
CA GLY A 246 -5.37 -9.02 3.78
C GLY A 246 -4.46 -7.84 3.51
N TYR A 247 -5.09 -6.69 3.45
CA TYR A 247 -4.45 -5.39 3.23
C TYR A 247 -4.90 -4.39 4.28
N ILE A 248 -3.95 -3.63 4.82
CA ILE A 248 -4.23 -2.47 5.66
C ILE A 248 -3.84 -1.22 4.89
N GLY A 249 -4.77 -0.28 4.75
CA GLY A 249 -4.55 1.00 4.07
C GLY A 249 -4.75 2.18 5.00
N GLY A 250 -3.91 3.19 4.86
CA GLY A 250 -4.07 4.49 5.51
C GLY A 250 -4.32 5.58 4.47
N SER A 251 -3.25 6.12 3.89
CA SER A 251 -3.36 7.16 2.85
C SER A 251 -4.20 6.74 1.65
N THR A 252 -4.25 5.46 1.34
CA THR A 252 -5.05 4.87 0.26
C THR A 252 -6.55 5.14 0.43
N PHE A 253 -7.05 5.05 1.67
CA PHE A 253 -8.48 5.18 1.98
C PHE A 253 -8.84 6.55 2.57
N ASP A 254 -7.87 7.28 3.06
CA ASP A 254 -8.05 8.53 3.81
C ASP A 254 -7.62 9.75 2.97
N ARG A 255 -6.33 9.96 2.83
CA ARG A 255 -5.77 11.16 2.23
C ARG A 255 -5.97 11.25 0.71
N ILE A 256 -5.64 10.19 -0.03
CA ILE A 256 -5.63 10.23 -1.51
C ILE A 256 -7.02 10.52 -2.07
N PRO A 257 -8.10 9.81 -1.63
CA PRO A 257 -9.45 10.13 -2.08
C PRO A 257 -9.90 11.54 -1.68
N ALA A 258 -9.56 12.00 -0.46
CA ALA A 258 -9.93 13.32 0.01
C ALA A 258 -9.26 14.44 -0.79
N GLU A 259 -7.95 14.35 -1.07
CA GLU A 259 -7.22 15.29 -1.91
C GLU A 259 -7.91 15.46 -3.28
N GLN A 260 -8.25 14.34 -3.92
CA GLN A 260 -8.86 14.31 -5.25
C GLN A 260 -10.29 14.86 -5.22
N ALA A 261 -11.12 14.36 -4.30
CA ALA A 261 -12.53 14.75 -4.21
C ALA A 261 -12.69 16.25 -3.90
N ILE A 262 -11.96 16.78 -2.92
CA ILE A 262 -12.04 18.19 -2.53
C ILE A 262 -11.62 19.09 -3.69
N LEU A 263 -10.46 18.80 -4.29
CA LEU A 263 -9.93 19.59 -5.41
C LEU A 263 -10.94 19.66 -6.57
N HIS A 264 -11.48 18.48 -6.92
CA HIS A 264 -12.45 18.37 -8.01
C HIS A 264 -13.75 19.12 -7.70
N THR A 265 -14.34 18.87 -6.54
CA THR A 265 -15.60 19.52 -6.14
C THR A 265 -15.47 21.03 -6.18
N ILE A 266 -14.41 21.61 -5.62
CA ILE A 266 -14.20 23.07 -5.65
C ILE A 266 -14.07 23.60 -7.09
N ARG A 267 -13.34 22.88 -7.96
CA ARG A 267 -13.24 23.27 -9.38
C ARG A 267 -14.60 23.24 -10.08
N ALA A 268 -15.41 22.20 -9.83
CA ALA A 268 -16.77 22.11 -10.37
C ALA A 268 -17.65 23.29 -9.93
N PHE A 269 -17.65 23.62 -8.65
CA PHE A 269 -18.40 24.77 -8.13
C PHE A 269 -17.91 26.09 -8.73
N LYS A 270 -16.62 26.30 -8.91
CA LYS A 270 -16.05 27.51 -9.54
C LYS A 270 -16.44 27.66 -11.02
N ASN A 271 -16.74 26.58 -11.69
CA ASN A 271 -17.15 26.57 -13.10
C ASN A 271 -18.68 26.59 -13.27
N ALA A 272 -19.44 26.46 -12.18
CA ALA A 272 -20.90 26.56 -12.23
C ALA A 272 -21.31 27.92 -12.77
N GLY A 273 -22.34 27.95 -13.67
CA GLY A 273 -22.83 29.15 -14.32
C GLY A 273 -22.04 29.59 -15.57
N ARG A 274 -20.93 28.91 -15.92
CA ARG A 274 -20.29 29.10 -17.24
C ARG A 274 -20.99 28.21 -18.27
N SER A 275 -21.34 28.77 -19.43
CA SER A 275 -22.06 28.06 -20.50
C SER A 275 -21.30 26.78 -20.90
N GLY A 276 -21.95 25.59 -20.76
CA GLY A 276 -21.37 24.29 -21.12
C GLY A 276 -21.08 23.35 -19.96
N VAL A 277 -21.55 23.67 -18.74
CA VAL A 277 -21.51 22.69 -17.62
C VAL A 277 -22.54 21.60 -17.91
N SER A 278 -22.12 20.55 -18.60
CA SER A 278 -22.88 19.32 -18.84
C SER A 278 -22.92 18.45 -17.57
N GLU A 279 -23.95 17.62 -17.42
CA GLU A 279 -24.08 16.60 -16.35
C GLU A 279 -22.92 15.60 -16.29
N THR A 280 -22.00 15.66 -17.24
CA THR A 280 -20.72 14.89 -17.27
C THR A 280 -19.77 15.22 -16.14
N PHE A 281 -19.96 16.30 -15.35
CA PHE A 281 -19.06 16.67 -14.25
C PHE A 281 -18.98 15.64 -13.11
N ALA A 282 -19.99 14.81 -12.92
CA ALA A 282 -19.95 13.75 -11.91
C ALA A 282 -18.95 12.61 -12.28
N THR A 283 -18.68 12.47 -13.60
CA THR A 283 -17.76 11.45 -14.14
C THR A 283 -16.37 11.99 -14.52
N GLU A 284 -16.22 13.32 -14.69
CA GLU A 284 -14.95 13.95 -15.08
C GLU A 284 -13.99 14.24 -13.92
N ALA A 285 -14.39 13.89 -12.71
CA ALA A 285 -13.65 14.13 -11.46
C ALA A 285 -12.20 13.63 -11.45
N HIS A 286 -11.86 12.72 -12.32
CA HIS A 286 -10.57 12.03 -12.32
C HIS A 286 -9.75 12.28 -13.61
N ALA A 287 -10.15 13.23 -14.46
CA ALA A 287 -9.67 13.32 -15.83
C ALA A 287 -8.20 13.75 -16.02
N PRO A 288 -7.65 14.77 -15.35
CA PRO A 288 -6.24 15.14 -15.55
C PRO A 288 -5.25 14.10 -14.99
N ASP A 289 -5.61 13.51 -13.84
CA ASP A 289 -4.81 12.47 -13.19
C ASP A 289 -5.00 11.09 -13.85
N ALA A 290 -6.12 10.85 -14.53
CA ALA A 290 -6.45 9.55 -15.10
C ALA A 290 -5.47 9.13 -16.21
N VAL A 291 -5.10 10.04 -17.10
CA VAL A 291 -4.16 9.74 -18.19
C VAL A 291 -2.74 9.61 -17.65
N ASP A 292 -2.37 10.47 -16.72
CA ASP A 292 -1.05 10.40 -16.07
C ASP A 292 -0.94 9.16 -15.19
N PHE A 293 -2.01 8.77 -14.48
CA PHE A 293 -2.07 7.48 -13.79
C PHE A 293 -1.85 6.31 -14.76
N VAL A 294 -2.56 6.29 -15.90
CA VAL A 294 -2.40 5.22 -16.91
C VAL A 294 -0.97 5.17 -17.45
N LYS A 295 -0.37 6.32 -17.76
CA LYS A 295 1.04 6.38 -18.20
C LYS A 295 1.98 5.84 -17.14
N GLN A 296 1.83 6.31 -15.89
CA GLN A 296 2.65 5.86 -14.76
C GLN A 296 2.46 4.36 -14.53
N TYR A 297 1.22 3.87 -14.55
CA TYR A 297 0.93 2.45 -14.40
C TYR A 297 1.59 1.59 -15.49
N VAL A 298 1.58 2.05 -16.74
CA VAL A 298 2.29 1.39 -17.85
C VAL A 298 3.80 1.38 -17.58
N HIS A 299 4.38 2.49 -17.13
CA HIS A 299 5.82 2.58 -16.83
C HIS A 299 6.27 1.56 -15.77
N GLU A 300 5.43 1.34 -14.76
CA GLU A 300 5.74 0.44 -13.64
C GLU A 300 5.45 -1.04 -13.95
N HIS A 301 4.48 -1.31 -14.83
CA HIS A 301 3.90 -2.64 -15.01
C HIS A 301 3.93 -3.17 -16.46
N TYR A 302 4.66 -2.53 -17.38
CA TYR A 302 4.63 -2.85 -18.81
C TYR A 302 4.92 -4.32 -19.15
N GLY A 303 5.66 -5.03 -18.33
CA GLY A 303 5.97 -6.46 -18.50
C GLY A 303 4.80 -7.41 -18.26
N ARG A 304 3.61 -6.92 -17.91
CA ARG A 304 2.41 -7.71 -17.56
C ARG A 304 1.26 -7.43 -18.52
N GLU A 305 0.22 -8.24 -18.45
CA GLU A 305 -1.03 -7.90 -19.12
C GLU A 305 -1.68 -6.68 -18.44
N ILE A 306 -1.93 -5.63 -19.21
CA ILE A 306 -2.60 -4.41 -18.77
C ILE A 306 -3.78 -4.16 -19.69
N ARG A 307 -4.98 -4.11 -19.13
CA ARG A 307 -6.22 -3.80 -19.86
C ARG A 307 -6.74 -2.43 -19.44
N LEU A 308 -6.97 -1.54 -20.39
CA LEU A 308 -7.52 -0.20 -20.11
C LEU A 308 -8.85 -0.24 -19.35
N ARG A 309 -9.66 -1.29 -19.59
CA ARG A 309 -10.92 -1.52 -18.88
C ARG A 309 -10.72 -1.67 -17.38
N ASP A 310 -9.67 -2.38 -16.98
CA ASP A 310 -9.39 -2.62 -15.55
C ASP A 310 -8.89 -1.33 -14.89
N LEU A 311 -8.09 -0.55 -15.60
CA LEU A 311 -7.67 0.78 -15.16
C LEU A 311 -8.85 1.75 -15.05
N ALA A 312 -9.83 1.66 -15.95
CA ALA A 312 -11.03 2.48 -15.89
C ALA A 312 -11.88 2.17 -14.64
N ILE A 313 -11.97 0.90 -14.24
CA ILE A 313 -12.64 0.49 -12.98
C ILE A 313 -11.93 1.12 -11.78
N VAL A 314 -10.60 1.06 -11.73
CA VAL A 314 -9.79 1.65 -10.64
C VAL A 314 -9.97 3.17 -10.56
N LEU A 315 -10.11 3.81 -11.71
CA LEU A 315 -10.29 5.26 -11.82
C LEU A 315 -11.75 5.70 -11.67
N HIS A 316 -12.67 4.77 -11.47
CA HIS A 316 -14.11 5.02 -11.41
C HIS A 316 -14.67 5.80 -12.62
N VAL A 317 -14.12 5.51 -13.81
CA VAL A 317 -14.58 6.11 -15.08
C VAL A 317 -15.04 5.04 -16.06
N SER A 318 -15.82 5.41 -17.08
CA SER A 318 -16.17 4.46 -18.13
C SER A 318 -14.96 4.12 -19.01
N PRO A 319 -14.81 2.85 -19.47
CA PRO A 319 -13.73 2.48 -20.38
C PRO A 319 -13.69 3.31 -21.67
N SER A 320 -14.86 3.67 -22.19
CA SER A 320 -15.00 4.50 -23.39
C SER A 320 -14.46 5.90 -23.15
N TYR A 321 -14.81 6.51 -22.02
CA TYR A 321 -14.31 7.81 -21.62
C TYR A 321 -12.78 7.80 -21.49
N LEU A 322 -12.23 6.86 -20.71
CA LEU A 322 -10.78 6.75 -20.51
C LEU A 322 -10.03 6.55 -21.83
N SER A 323 -10.57 5.72 -22.74
CA SER A 323 -9.96 5.47 -24.05
C SER A 323 -9.94 6.74 -24.92
N THR A 324 -11.05 7.49 -24.97
CA THR A 324 -11.15 8.73 -25.73
C THR A 324 -10.21 9.78 -25.15
N ARG A 325 -10.22 9.97 -23.86
CA ARG A 325 -9.39 10.94 -23.16
C ARG A 325 -7.90 10.63 -23.33
N PHE A 326 -7.51 9.38 -23.13
CA PHE A 326 -6.14 8.93 -23.34
C PHE A 326 -5.63 9.23 -24.74
N LYS A 327 -6.45 8.95 -25.77
CA LYS A 327 -6.12 9.25 -27.16
C LYS A 327 -6.01 10.73 -27.43
N GLN A 328 -6.88 11.55 -26.86
CA GLN A 328 -6.84 13.02 -27.01
C GLN A 328 -5.56 13.61 -26.41
N GLU A 329 -5.15 13.16 -25.25
CA GLU A 329 -4.00 13.73 -24.54
C GLU A 329 -2.65 13.16 -25.02
N THR A 330 -2.58 11.88 -25.42
CA THR A 330 -1.34 11.23 -25.85
C THR A 330 -1.16 11.20 -27.36
N GLY A 331 -2.20 11.55 -28.13
CA GLY A 331 -2.19 11.44 -29.59
C GLY A 331 -2.34 10.02 -30.14
N MET A 332 -2.35 9.00 -29.27
CA MET A 332 -2.38 7.58 -29.68
C MET A 332 -3.30 6.74 -28.81
N SER A 333 -3.73 5.56 -29.29
CA SER A 333 -4.51 4.64 -28.48
C SER A 333 -3.67 4.05 -27.34
N PHE A 334 -4.34 3.67 -26.24
CA PHE A 334 -3.67 2.98 -25.13
C PHE A 334 -2.84 1.76 -25.56
N THR A 335 -3.39 0.94 -26.45
CA THR A 335 -2.67 -0.25 -26.96
C THR A 335 -1.40 0.15 -27.72
N ALA A 336 -1.46 1.20 -28.55
CA ALA A 336 -0.29 1.69 -29.26
C ALA A 336 0.77 2.25 -28.32
N PHE A 337 0.34 3.00 -27.28
CA PHE A 337 1.22 3.54 -26.24
C PHE A 337 1.93 2.42 -25.45
N LEU A 338 1.19 1.43 -24.97
CA LEU A 338 1.74 0.28 -24.25
C LEU A 338 2.75 -0.50 -25.09
N LEU A 339 2.43 -0.73 -26.37
CA LEU A 339 3.33 -1.44 -27.29
C LEU A 339 4.60 -0.63 -27.58
N SER A 340 4.50 0.67 -27.85
CA SER A 340 5.65 1.56 -28.05
C SER A 340 6.56 1.53 -26.83
N TYR A 341 6.00 1.74 -25.65
CA TYR A 341 6.76 1.73 -24.40
C TYR A 341 7.47 0.38 -24.14
N ARG A 342 6.78 -0.74 -24.37
CA ARG A 342 7.40 -2.09 -24.29
C ARG A 342 8.59 -2.25 -25.21
N MET A 343 8.49 -1.75 -26.44
CA MET A 343 9.57 -1.87 -27.44
C MET A 343 10.75 -0.95 -27.13
N GLU A 344 10.51 0.24 -26.59
CA GLU A 344 11.56 1.14 -26.10
C GLU A 344 12.32 0.53 -24.92
N ARG A 345 11.59 -0.02 -23.94
CA ARG A 345 12.20 -0.70 -22.79
C ARG A 345 12.94 -1.97 -23.19
N ALA A 346 12.39 -2.75 -24.13
CA ALA A 346 13.05 -3.93 -24.69
C ALA A 346 14.37 -3.56 -25.38
N ARG A 347 14.39 -2.46 -26.13
CA ARG A 347 15.60 -1.95 -26.77
C ARG A 347 16.67 -1.61 -25.74
N ALA A 348 16.33 -0.84 -24.71
CA ALA A 348 17.25 -0.49 -23.64
C ALA A 348 17.84 -1.75 -22.95
N LEU A 349 17.01 -2.77 -22.65
CA LEU A 349 17.47 -4.03 -22.06
C LEU A 349 18.39 -4.84 -22.99
N LEU A 350 18.19 -4.77 -24.31
CA LEU A 350 19.07 -5.41 -25.28
C LEU A 350 20.42 -4.67 -25.41
N GLU A 351 20.41 -3.35 -25.37
CA GLU A 351 21.58 -2.48 -25.37
C GLU A 351 22.44 -2.65 -24.11
N GLU A 352 21.83 -2.93 -22.94
CA GLU A 352 22.57 -3.32 -21.72
C GLU A 352 23.33 -4.65 -21.84
N GLY A 353 22.97 -5.51 -22.78
CA GLY A 353 23.67 -6.75 -23.11
C GLY A 353 23.60 -7.89 -22.09
N ARG A 354 23.00 -7.66 -20.91
CA ARG A 354 22.99 -8.59 -19.78
C ARG A 354 22.02 -9.77 -19.94
N LEU A 355 20.99 -9.59 -20.76
CA LEU A 355 19.89 -10.56 -20.91
C LEU A 355 19.90 -11.18 -22.31
N SER A 356 19.41 -12.41 -22.42
CA SER A 356 19.15 -13.01 -23.72
C SER A 356 17.92 -12.38 -24.39
N CYS A 357 17.82 -12.46 -25.71
CA CYS A 357 16.65 -11.95 -26.43
C CYS A 357 15.33 -12.59 -25.96
N LYS A 358 15.35 -13.84 -25.48
CA LYS A 358 14.18 -14.51 -24.89
C LYS A 358 13.80 -13.95 -23.53
N GLU A 359 14.77 -13.67 -22.67
CA GLU A 359 14.55 -13.04 -21.37
C GLU A 359 14.03 -11.62 -21.51
N VAL A 360 14.57 -10.84 -22.47
CA VAL A 360 14.05 -9.51 -22.78
C VAL A 360 12.59 -9.58 -23.25
N ALA A 361 12.25 -10.54 -24.13
CA ALA A 361 10.88 -10.75 -24.56
C ALA A 361 9.94 -11.01 -23.38
N ALA A 362 10.31 -11.94 -22.48
CA ALA A 362 9.54 -12.26 -21.28
C ALA A 362 9.37 -11.04 -20.36
N ARG A 363 10.44 -10.29 -20.07
CA ARG A 363 10.39 -9.07 -19.25
C ARG A 363 9.57 -7.95 -19.90
N SER A 364 9.44 -7.95 -21.22
CA SER A 364 8.62 -7.00 -21.96
C SER A 364 7.17 -7.45 -22.15
N GLY A 365 6.75 -8.53 -21.46
CA GLY A 365 5.37 -9.01 -21.44
C GLY A 365 4.98 -9.87 -22.64
N TYR A 366 5.95 -10.57 -23.25
CA TYR A 366 5.71 -11.50 -24.35
C TYR A 366 6.07 -12.94 -23.96
N LEU A 367 5.09 -13.83 -24.00
CA LEU A 367 5.30 -15.26 -23.77
C LEU A 367 5.92 -15.95 -25.01
N ASP A 368 5.61 -15.45 -26.20
CA ASP A 368 6.12 -15.96 -27.47
C ASP A 368 7.19 -15.03 -28.05
N TYR A 369 8.41 -15.57 -28.22
CA TYR A 369 9.53 -14.85 -28.80
C TYR A 369 9.32 -14.48 -30.28
N ALA A 370 8.63 -15.31 -31.07
CA ALA A 370 8.37 -15.01 -32.46
C ALA A 370 7.47 -13.79 -32.62
N GLN A 371 6.41 -13.72 -31.80
CA GLN A 371 5.55 -12.55 -31.72
C GLN A 371 6.30 -11.31 -31.26
N PHE A 372 7.13 -11.42 -30.23
CA PHE A 372 7.99 -10.33 -29.76
C PHE A 372 8.89 -9.80 -30.87
N SER A 373 9.64 -10.69 -31.53
CA SER A 373 10.61 -10.32 -32.59
C SER A 373 9.95 -9.60 -33.78
N LYS A 374 8.73 -10.06 -34.16
CA LYS A 374 7.93 -9.40 -35.20
C LYS A 374 7.51 -7.99 -34.79
N MET A 375 7.01 -7.83 -33.54
CA MET A 375 6.61 -6.53 -33.02
C MET A 375 7.78 -5.59 -32.81
N PHE A 376 8.90 -6.11 -32.30
CA PHE A 376 10.10 -5.34 -32.08
C PHE A 376 10.65 -4.77 -33.43
N ARG A 377 10.75 -5.60 -34.46
CA ARG A 377 11.16 -5.15 -35.79
C ARG A 377 10.19 -4.10 -36.37
N LYS A 378 8.90 -4.25 -36.15
CA LYS A 378 7.89 -3.28 -36.59
C LYS A 378 8.08 -1.90 -35.98
N TYR A 379 8.44 -1.84 -34.70
CA TYR A 379 8.55 -0.58 -33.93
C TYR A 379 9.96 0.00 -33.97
N GLN A 380 11.01 -0.83 -33.99
CA GLN A 380 12.41 -0.41 -33.91
C GLN A 380 13.15 -0.46 -35.26
N GLY A 381 12.53 -1.01 -36.29
CA GLY A 381 13.12 -1.12 -37.65
C GLY A 381 14.15 -2.24 -37.80
N VAL A 382 14.69 -2.77 -36.72
CA VAL A 382 15.75 -3.80 -36.68
C VAL A 382 15.34 -4.98 -35.83
N SER A 383 15.99 -6.14 -35.98
CA SER A 383 15.67 -7.30 -35.14
C SER A 383 16.31 -7.19 -33.73
N PRO A 384 15.75 -7.87 -32.72
CA PRO A 384 16.37 -7.91 -31.39
C PRO A 384 17.80 -8.45 -31.39
N ARG A 385 18.11 -9.36 -32.31
CA ARG A 385 19.47 -9.96 -32.46
C ARG A 385 20.47 -8.96 -32.99
N ASP A 386 20.07 -8.10 -33.93
CA ASP A 386 20.95 -7.14 -34.56
C ASP A 386 21.46 -6.10 -33.52
N ILE A 387 20.59 -5.62 -32.65
CA ILE A 387 20.97 -4.69 -31.56
C ILE A 387 21.97 -5.36 -30.61
N ARG A 388 21.71 -6.60 -30.18
CA ARG A 388 22.60 -7.32 -29.29
C ARG A 388 23.95 -7.67 -29.91
N SER A 389 24.01 -7.91 -31.22
CA SER A 389 25.25 -8.23 -31.92
C SER A 389 26.15 -7.02 -32.15
N SER A 390 25.58 -5.81 -32.28
CA SER A 390 26.35 -4.57 -32.40
C SER A 390 27.12 -4.22 -31.13
N GLU A 391 26.55 -4.50 -29.95
CA GLU A 391 27.20 -4.25 -28.66
C GLU A 391 28.32 -5.26 -28.33
N ILE A 392 28.14 -6.54 -28.68
CA ILE A 392 29.18 -7.56 -28.47
C ILE A 392 30.43 -7.27 -29.33
N ASN A 393 30.26 -6.66 -30.50
CA ASN A 393 31.40 -6.28 -31.38
C ASN A 393 32.09 -4.98 -30.89
N THR A 394 31.38 -4.04 -30.26
CA THR A 394 31.97 -2.82 -29.66
C THR A 394 32.78 -3.12 -28.41
N SER A 395 32.42 -4.17 -27.65
CA SER A 395 33.13 -4.58 -26.45
C SER A 395 34.36 -5.48 -26.70
N ARG A 396 34.64 -5.87 -27.95
CA ARG A 396 35.75 -6.75 -28.34
C ARG A 396 36.88 -6.05 -29.08
N ASN A 397 36.81 -4.76 -29.33
CA ASN A 397 37.93 -3.98 -29.87
C ASN A 397 38.46 -3.02 -28.80
N PRO A 398 39.64 -3.30 -28.21
CA PRO A 398 40.32 -2.43 -27.27
C PRO A 398 40.85 -1.14 -27.91
#